data_c62deafb5088cd83bc9131bb9a6ae3e5
#
_entry.id   c62deafb5088cd83bc9131bb9a6ae3e5
#
_cell.length_a   1.000
_cell.length_b   1.000
_cell.length_c   1.000
_cell.angle_alpha   90.00
_cell.angle_beta   90.00
_cell.angle_gamma   90.00
#
_symmetry.space_group_name_H-M   'P 1'
#
loop_
_entity.id
_entity.type
_entity.pdbx_description
1 polymer ?
#
loop_
_entity_poly.entity_id
_entity_poly.type
_entity_poly.pdbx_seq_one_letter_code
_entity_poly.pdbx_strand_id
1 'polypeptide(L)'
;MNYLKLIAVVLFLLPTFSSNAQNANVGNQECLIQISMFHEFVKQESYDLAIDSWRKAFNECAATDKTIYLDGEKIMKSFIEKAADPQSKEKYIDTLLMVYTQRIQFFGQEGFVYGKMGIDLLKYRPQAVNEAHRLLEKSVELEGEASSAATVATYAQTTNQLFKNGELSNEAVIRVLVKLMNIVEKRLVAEPEEKGFLMTKNTLNTILLNSGASDCQSIIKVFEEEYAQNHQNKEWLMKVSSFLEKLECTESDLFVKTTEELHILEPSNISARNLGIIYKGKENWDKALEFYLQAVNLSSDSISKGLNYYDLAIVSLQQNKFSQARSYAYEAIKMKPNWGLPYILIGDLYIKSSDLCNSLEIPAAIYWVAVDKYQKARAIDATCTEEANRKIGIYSAYFPNQENVFFYNYFEGNSYNVGCWINETTSVRF
;
A
#
# COMPACT_ATOMS: atom_id res chain seq x y z
N MET A 1 97.60 -17.00 -14.66
CA MET A 1 96.35 -17.69 -15.15
C MET A 1 95.39 -16.60 -15.48
N ASN A 2 95.31 -16.34 -16.77
CA ASN A 2 94.61 -15.19 -17.38
C ASN A 2 93.17 -15.50 -17.62
N TYR A 3 92.26 -14.55 -17.30
CA TYR A 3 90.90 -14.48 -17.87
C TYR A 3 90.70 -13.17 -18.55
N LEU A 4 90.60 -13.27 -19.87
CA LEU A 4 90.18 -12.18 -20.80
C LEU A 4 88.73 -11.81 -20.60
N LYS A 5 88.41 -10.53 -20.37
CA LYS A 5 87.05 -10.03 -20.39
C LYS A 5 86.73 -9.59 -21.81
N LEU A 6 85.71 -10.27 -22.41
CA LEU A 6 85.02 -9.84 -23.62
C LEU A 6 83.92 -8.83 -23.21
N ILE A 7 84.00 -7.62 -23.73
CA ILE A 7 82.94 -6.60 -23.61
C ILE A 7 82.06 -6.71 -24.86
N ALA A 8 80.83 -7.19 -24.66
CA ALA A 8 79.78 -7.18 -25.70
C ALA A 8 79.07 -5.87 -25.63
N VAL A 9 79.17 -5.05 -26.67
CA VAL A 9 78.39 -3.81 -26.87
C VAL A 9 76.99 -4.24 -27.40
N VAL A 10 75.97 -4.14 -26.57
CA VAL A 10 74.61 -4.32 -26.98
C VAL A 10 74.05 -2.95 -27.41
N LEU A 11 73.89 -2.76 -28.72
CA LEU A 11 73.11 -1.62 -29.28
C LEU A 11 71.61 -1.82 -28.94
N PHE A 12 71.08 -1.02 -28.03
CA PHE A 12 69.65 -0.91 -27.80
C PHE A 12 69.03 -0.09 -28.92
N LEU A 13 68.29 -0.75 -29.82
CA LEU A 13 67.32 -0.09 -30.72
C LEU A 13 66.09 0.24 -29.89
N LEU A 14 65.89 1.50 -29.57
CA LEU A 14 64.66 2.05 -29.01
C LEU A 14 63.59 2.09 -30.10
N PRO A 15 62.45 1.42 -29.93
CA PRO A 15 61.33 1.61 -30.84
C PRO A 15 60.69 2.99 -30.54
N THR A 16 60.54 3.80 -31.57
CA THR A 16 59.82 5.08 -31.56
C THR A 16 58.32 4.81 -31.37
N PHE A 17 57.84 4.78 -30.13
CA PHE A 17 56.42 4.87 -29.79
C PHE A 17 56.07 6.33 -29.55
N SER A 18 55.84 7.12 -30.60
CA SER A 18 55.52 8.53 -30.44
C SER A 18 54.45 9.05 -31.40
N SER A 19 53.50 8.24 -31.84
CA SER A 19 52.38 8.78 -32.64
C SER A 19 50.98 8.53 -32.10
N ASN A 20 50.80 7.58 -31.15
CA ASN A 20 49.49 7.30 -30.62
C ASN A 20 49.07 8.19 -29.41
N ALA A 21 50.02 8.69 -28.62
CA ALA A 21 49.74 9.49 -27.45
C ALA A 21 49.32 10.93 -27.80
N GLN A 22 49.78 11.49 -28.89
CA GLN A 22 49.39 12.84 -29.35
C GLN A 22 47.96 12.81 -29.94
N ASN A 23 47.59 11.78 -30.70
CA ASN A 23 46.24 11.65 -31.26
C ASN A 23 45.19 11.38 -30.20
N ALA A 24 45.49 10.60 -29.17
CA ALA A 24 44.61 10.35 -28.03
C ALA A 24 44.34 11.61 -27.19
N ASN A 25 45.36 12.47 -27.06
CA ASN A 25 45.24 13.73 -26.29
C ASN A 25 44.46 14.81 -27.05
N VAL A 26 44.59 14.87 -28.38
CA VAL A 26 43.82 15.77 -29.25
C VAL A 26 42.34 15.37 -29.34
N GLY A 27 42.06 14.07 -29.45
CA GLY A 27 40.69 13.57 -29.45
C GLY A 27 39.97 13.83 -28.13
N ASN A 28 40.65 13.71 -27.00
CA ASN A 28 40.08 14.01 -25.67
C ASN A 28 39.80 15.51 -25.50
N GLN A 29 40.63 16.37 -26.06
CA GLN A 29 40.45 17.84 -26.01
C GLN A 29 39.27 18.28 -26.87
N GLU A 30 39.07 17.73 -28.08
CA GLU A 30 37.90 17.98 -28.92
C GLU A 30 36.61 17.55 -28.20
N CYS A 31 36.57 16.38 -27.55
CA CYS A 31 35.44 15.94 -26.78
C CYS A 31 35.07 16.90 -25.66
N LEU A 32 36.04 17.42 -24.90
CA LEU A 32 35.78 18.35 -23.81
C LEU A 32 35.23 19.71 -24.34
N ILE A 33 35.70 20.15 -25.52
CA ILE A 33 35.15 21.36 -26.17
C ILE A 33 33.66 21.13 -26.52
N GLN A 34 33.33 20.02 -27.19
CA GLN A 34 31.94 19.73 -27.56
C GLN A 34 31.05 19.64 -26.34
N ILE A 35 31.51 18.95 -25.28
CA ILE A 35 30.75 18.82 -24.01
C ILE A 35 30.53 20.21 -23.39
N SER A 36 31.53 21.03 -23.29
CA SER A 36 31.39 22.39 -22.72
C SER A 36 30.40 23.25 -23.52
N MET A 37 30.44 23.16 -24.85
CA MET A 37 29.56 23.94 -25.74
C MET A 37 28.08 23.56 -25.52
N PHE A 38 27.71 22.27 -25.65
CA PHE A 38 26.31 21.92 -25.50
C PHE A 38 25.83 22.09 -24.04
N HIS A 39 26.69 21.85 -23.05
CA HIS A 39 26.32 21.98 -21.65
C HIS A 39 25.93 23.42 -21.27
N GLU A 40 26.66 24.43 -21.80
CA GLU A 40 26.30 25.82 -21.57
C GLU A 40 24.94 26.17 -22.23
N PHE A 41 24.66 25.66 -23.43
CA PHE A 41 23.36 25.86 -24.06
C PHE A 41 22.22 25.14 -23.30
N VAL A 42 22.49 23.95 -22.77
CA VAL A 42 21.49 23.21 -21.95
C VAL A 42 21.19 23.94 -20.65
N LYS A 43 22.19 24.55 -19.98
CA LYS A 43 21.96 25.39 -18.79
C LYS A 43 21.05 26.58 -19.09
N GLN A 44 21.11 27.11 -20.32
CA GLN A 44 20.27 28.22 -20.80
C GLN A 44 18.95 27.72 -21.43
N GLU A 45 18.65 26.45 -21.36
CA GLU A 45 17.49 25.80 -21.99
C GLU A 45 17.41 26.01 -23.53
N SER A 46 18.56 26.37 -24.14
CA SER A 46 18.70 26.63 -25.58
C SER A 46 19.03 25.32 -26.33
N TYR A 47 18.12 24.34 -26.25
CA TYR A 47 18.35 22.98 -26.74
C TYR A 47 18.60 22.91 -28.26
N ASP A 48 18.01 23.82 -29.04
CA ASP A 48 18.20 23.89 -30.49
C ASP A 48 19.65 24.28 -30.87
N LEU A 49 20.34 25.04 -29.99
CA LEU A 49 21.74 25.38 -30.15
C LEU A 49 22.68 24.28 -29.62
N ALA A 50 22.19 23.46 -28.67
CA ALA A 50 22.96 22.39 -28.05
C ALA A 50 23.12 21.17 -28.96
N ILE A 51 22.13 20.91 -29.86
CA ILE A 51 21.95 19.59 -30.48
C ILE A 51 23.13 19.12 -31.34
N ASP A 52 23.77 20.01 -32.11
CA ASP A 52 24.83 19.59 -33.02
C ASP A 52 26.12 19.23 -32.27
N SER A 53 26.54 20.02 -31.29
CA SER A 53 27.66 19.70 -30.40
C SER A 53 27.38 18.45 -29.55
N TRP A 54 26.14 18.31 -29.07
CA TRP A 54 25.72 17.11 -28.34
C TRP A 54 25.80 15.85 -29.20
N ARG A 55 25.31 15.88 -30.45
CA ARG A 55 25.39 14.73 -31.38
C ARG A 55 26.81 14.27 -31.64
N LYS A 56 27.73 15.20 -31.81
CA LYS A 56 29.15 14.87 -31.94
C LYS A 56 29.69 14.19 -30.71
N ALA A 57 29.45 14.78 -29.53
CA ALA A 57 29.89 14.20 -28.27
C ALA A 57 29.25 12.81 -28.02
N PHE A 58 27.96 12.63 -28.29
CA PHE A 58 27.25 11.39 -28.13
C PHE A 58 27.80 10.24 -28.99
N ASN A 59 28.18 10.55 -30.25
CA ASN A 59 28.69 9.55 -31.19
C ASN A 59 30.18 9.27 -31.02
N GLU A 60 30.98 10.27 -30.69
CA GLU A 60 32.45 10.21 -30.80
C GLU A 60 33.13 10.18 -29.40
N CYS A 61 32.42 10.64 -28.36
CA CYS A 61 32.97 10.88 -27.03
C CYS A 61 32.26 10.11 -25.92
N ALA A 62 31.61 9.00 -26.23
CA ALA A 62 30.67 8.28 -25.39
C ALA A 62 31.15 7.95 -23.95
N ALA A 63 32.45 7.68 -23.76
CA ALA A 63 33.02 7.33 -22.44
C ALA A 63 33.66 8.54 -21.72
N THR A 64 33.59 9.74 -22.28
CA THR A 64 34.35 10.89 -21.77
C THR A 64 33.72 11.54 -20.54
N ASP A 65 32.43 11.81 -20.59
CA ASP A 65 31.71 12.43 -19.47
C ASP A 65 30.23 12.03 -19.44
N LYS A 66 29.72 11.78 -18.25
CA LYS A 66 28.31 11.41 -18.01
C LYS A 66 27.34 12.53 -18.39
N THR A 67 27.78 13.79 -18.41
CA THR A 67 26.99 14.95 -18.81
C THR A 67 26.39 14.79 -20.21
N ILE A 68 27.07 14.06 -21.12
CA ILE A 68 26.56 13.71 -22.46
C ILE A 68 25.16 13.08 -22.37
N TYR A 69 24.95 12.20 -21.41
CA TYR A 69 23.70 11.47 -21.22
C TYR A 69 22.69 12.23 -20.37
N LEU A 70 23.15 12.95 -19.32
CA LEU A 70 22.28 13.75 -18.46
C LEU A 70 21.64 14.92 -19.22
N ASP A 71 22.42 15.59 -20.04
CA ASP A 71 21.93 16.69 -20.87
C ASP A 71 21.26 16.20 -22.15
N GLY A 72 21.71 15.07 -22.72
CA GLY A 72 21.05 14.40 -23.83
C GLY A 72 19.62 14.02 -23.51
N GLU A 73 19.36 13.53 -22.28
CA GLU A 73 18.01 13.29 -21.78
C GLU A 73 17.14 14.55 -21.82
N LYS A 74 17.66 15.71 -21.35
CA LYS A 74 16.92 16.97 -21.34
C LYS A 74 16.65 17.48 -22.76
N ILE A 75 17.66 17.42 -23.65
CA ILE A 75 17.56 17.82 -25.05
C ILE A 75 16.46 16.97 -25.72
N MET A 76 16.53 15.63 -25.61
CA MET A 76 15.57 14.76 -26.28
C MET A 76 14.15 14.95 -25.75
N LYS A 77 13.97 15.10 -24.43
CA LYS A 77 12.65 15.41 -23.84
C LYS A 77 12.06 16.69 -24.37
N SER A 78 12.86 17.75 -24.49
CA SER A 78 12.41 19.01 -25.08
C SER A 78 11.98 18.84 -26.55
N PHE A 79 12.74 18.08 -27.34
CA PHE A 79 12.38 17.85 -28.76
C PHE A 79 11.13 16.95 -28.88
N ILE A 80 10.96 15.95 -28.03
CA ILE A 80 9.74 15.12 -28.00
C ILE A 80 8.51 15.99 -27.72
N GLU A 81 8.61 16.92 -26.77
CA GLU A 81 7.50 17.80 -26.38
C GLU A 81 7.18 18.86 -27.43
N LYS A 82 8.18 19.31 -28.18
CA LYS A 82 8.06 20.34 -29.26
C LYS A 82 7.81 19.74 -30.65
N ALA A 83 7.86 18.40 -30.82
CA ALA A 83 7.74 17.76 -32.12
C ALA A 83 6.39 18.09 -32.78
N ALA A 84 6.45 18.65 -34.00
CA ALA A 84 5.27 19.07 -34.73
C ALA A 84 4.53 17.90 -35.40
N ASP A 85 5.22 16.79 -35.66
CA ASP A 85 4.67 15.61 -36.33
C ASP A 85 5.03 14.32 -35.59
N PRO A 86 4.18 13.28 -35.70
CA PRO A 86 4.38 12.00 -35.02
C PRO A 86 5.68 11.28 -35.41
N GLN A 87 6.13 11.39 -36.66
CA GLN A 87 7.33 10.70 -37.13
C GLN A 87 8.60 11.27 -36.49
N SER A 88 8.70 12.60 -36.39
CA SER A 88 9.79 13.28 -35.69
C SER A 88 9.78 12.95 -34.21
N LYS A 89 8.59 12.94 -33.60
CA LYS A 89 8.42 12.56 -32.19
C LYS A 89 8.96 11.17 -31.91
N GLU A 90 8.61 10.18 -32.73
CA GLU A 90 9.09 8.79 -32.57
C GLU A 90 10.61 8.69 -32.68
N LYS A 91 11.24 9.40 -33.64
CA LYS A 91 12.71 9.45 -33.75
C LYS A 91 13.39 10.01 -32.50
N TYR A 92 12.81 11.05 -31.88
CA TYR A 92 13.36 11.61 -30.65
C TYR A 92 13.17 10.67 -29.47
N ILE A 93 12.06 9.92 -29.39
CA ILE A 93 11.85 8.88 -28.39
C ILE A 93 12.90 7.76 -28.56
N ASP A 94 13.12 7.27 -29.77
CA ASP A 94 14.14 6.25 -30.03
C ASP A 94 15.53 6.74 -29.63
N THR A 95 15.86 8.01 -29.94
CA THR A 95 17.12 8.61 -29.51
C THR A 95 17.23 8.71 -28.00
N LEU A 96 16.16 9.06 -27.28
CA LEU A 96 16.13 9.08 -25.82
C LEU A 96 16.42 7.68 -25.23
N LEU A 97 15.85 6.64 -25.82
CA LEU A 97 16.10 5.25 -25.38
C LEU A 97 17.57 4.84 -25.65
N MET A 98 18.16 5.31 -26.78
CA MET A 98 19.59 5.12 -27.07
C MET A 98 20.47 5.85 -26.03
N VAL A 99 20.10 7.06 -25.62
CA VAL A 99 20.80 7.83 -24.56
C VAL A 99 20.85 7.03 -23.27
N TYR A 100 19.75 6.43 -22.84
CA TYR A 100 19.71 5.58 -21.66
C TYR A 100 20.56 4.30 -21.83
N THR A 101 20.45 3.63 -22.96
CA THR A 101 21.20 2.41 -23.23
C THR A 101 22.70 2.64 -23.22
N GLN A 102 23.19 3.69 -23.89
CA GLN A 102 24.62 4.03 -23.89
C GLN A 102 25.08 4.50 -22.49
N ARG A 103 24.23 5.25 -21.75
CA ARG A 103 24.57 5.64 -20.37
C ARG A 103 24.82 4.42 -19.51
N ILE A 104 24.01 3.37 -19.62
CA ILE A 104 24.23 2.12 -18.90
C ILE A 104 25.59 1.51 -19.30
N GLN A 105 25.85 1.42 -20.60
CA GLN A 105 27.06 0.82 -21.15
C GLN A 105 28.33 1.49 -20.64
N PHE A 106 28.37 2.82 -20.59
CA PHE A 106 29.60 3.58 -20.28
C PHE A 106 29.71 4.05 -18.84
N PHE A 107 28.57 4.23 -18.13
CA PHE A 107 28.54 4.80 -16.78
C PHE A 107 27.80 3.96 -15.74
N GLY A 108 27.26 2.82 -16.14
CA GLY A 108 26.56 1.91 -15.22
C GLY A 108 25.27 2.48 -14.65
N GLN A 109 25.00 2.18 -13.37
CA GLN A 109 23.76 2.54 -12.66
C GLN A 109 22.51 1.94 -13.35
N GLU A 110 22.63 0.70 -13.80
CA GLU A 110 21.63 0.01 -14.63
C GLU A 110 20.24 0.10 -14.03
N GLY A 111 20.06 -0.28 -12.77
CA GLY A 111 18.77 -0.31 -12.10
C GLY A 111 18.09 1.06 -12.13
N PHE A 112 18.81 2.12 -11.74
CA PHE A 112 18.30 3.48 -11.76
C PHE A 112 17.92 3.94 -13.17
N VAL A 113 18.75 3.62 -14.16
CA VAL A 113 18.52 4.08 -15.55
C VAL A 113 17.36 3.32 -16.20
N TYR A 114 17.23 2.01 -15.95
CA TYR A 114 16.05 1.24 -16.40
C TYR A 114 14.75 1.78 -15.82
N GLY A 115 14.74 2.22 -14.55
CA GLY A 115 13.57 2.84 -13.95
C GLY A 115 13.15 4.12 -14.68
N LYS A 116 14.11 5.01 -14.96
CA LYS A 116 13.86 6.21 -15.75
C LYS A 116 13.38 5.90 -17.17
N MET A 117 14.03 4.93 -17.82
CA MET A 117 13.71 4.51 -19.18
C MET A 117 12.28 3.96 -19.28
N GLY A 118 11.86 3.13 -18.34
CA GLY A 118 10.50 2.57 -18.30
C GLY A 118 9.43 3.64 -18.06
N ILE A 119 9.68 4.59 -17.15
CA ILE A 119 8.77 5.72 -16.88
C ILE A 119 8.63 6.61 -18.11
N ASP A 120 9.73 7.00 -18.72
CA ASP A 120 9.72 7.89 -19.88
C ASP A 120 9.14 7.19 -21.12
N LEU A 121 9.40 5.89 -21.28
CA LEU A 121 8.79 5.11 -22.36
C LEU A 121 7.26 5.16 -22.28
N LEU A 122 6.68 4.95 -21.09
CA LEU A 122 5.23 5.04 -20.92
C LEU A 122 4.70 6.46 -21.11
N LYS A 123 5.44 7.48 -20.65
CA LYS A 123 5.05 8.87 -20.83
C LYS A 123 4.90 9.24 -22.30
N TYR A 124 5.85 8.82 -23.13
CA TYR A 124 5.93 9.24 -24.52
C TYR A 124 5.34 8.22 -25.53
N ARG A 125 5.26 6.94 -25.12
CA ARG A 125 4.74 5.82 -25.92
C ARG A 125 3.80 4.96 -25.05
N PRO A 126 2.58 5.48 -24.69
CA PRO A 126 1.68 4.82 -23.72
C PRO A 126 1.26 3.40 -24.08
N GLN A 127 1.34 3.01 -25.36
CA GLN A 127 1.04 1.66 -25.83
C GLN A 127 2.16 0.65 -25.56
N ALA A 128 3.38 1.10 -25.21
CA ALA A 128 4.53 0.23 -24.97
C ALA A 128 4.55 -0.35 -23.53
N VAL A 129 3.38 -0.74 -23.02
CA VAL A 129 3.21 -1.18 -21.61
C VAL A 129 4.06 -2.40 -21.29
N ASN A 130 4.10 -3.39 -22.17
CA ASN A 130 4.90 -4.61 -21.98
C ASN A 130 6.40 -4.36 -21.90
N GLU A 131 6.90 -3.45 -22.74
CA GLU A 131 8.31 -3.10 -22.73
C GLU A 131 8.68 -2.29 -21.49
N ALA A 132 7.86 -1.29 -21.15
CA ALA A 132 8.03 -0.50 -19.94
C ALA A 132 7.96 -1.36 -18.67
N HIS A 133 7.01 -2.30 -18.59
CA HIS A 133 6.90 -3.23 -17.47
C HIS A 133 8.20 -4.03 -17.29
N ARG A 134 8.77 -4.60 -18.36
CA ARG A 134 10.05 -5.34 -18.28
C ARG A 134 11.22 -4.47 -17.82
N LEU A 135 11.29 -3.21 -18.27
CA LEU A 135 12.32 -2.27 -17.83
C LEU A 135 12.18 -1.92 -16.35
N LEU A 136 10.96 -1.69 -15.88
CA LEU A 136 10.65 -1.39 -14.48
C LEU A 136 10.89 -2.60 -13.57
N GLU A 137 10.54 -3.81 -14.01
CA GLU A 137 10.87 -5.07 -13.33
C GLU A 137 12.37 -5.20 -13.13
N LYS A 138 13.15 -5.05 -14.21
CA LYS A 138 14.62 -5.11 -14.16
C LYS A 138 15.21 -4.03 -13.24
N SER A 139 14.63 -2.82 -13.25
CA SER A 139 15.01 -1.76 -12.34
C SER A 139 14.82 -2.15 -10.88
N VAL A 140 13.63 -2.65 -10.53
CA VAL A 140 13.30 -3.07 -9.16
C VAL A 140 14.12 -4.30 -8.73
N GLU A 141 14.45 -5.20 -9.64
CA GLU A 141 15.34 -6.34 -9.35
C GLU A 141 16.76 -5.93 -8.98
N LEU A 142 17.30 -4.93 -9.69
CA LEU A 142 18.65 -4.44 -9.48
C LEU A 142 18.78 -3.48 -8.29
N GLU A 143 17.79 -2.62 -8.08
CA GLU A 143 17.81 -1.57 -7.05
C GLU A 143 17.25 -2.08 -5.70
N GLY A 144 16.33 -3.04 -5.73
CA GLY A 144 15.69 -3.53 -4.51
C GLY A 144 15.09 -2.39 -3.68
N GLU A 145 15.54 -2.26 -2.43
CA GLU A 145 15.08 -1.23 -1.49
C GLU A 145 15.53 0.20 -1.88
N ALA A 146 16.51 0.34 -2.76
CA ALA A 146 16.94 1.63 -3.29
C ALA A 146 16.05 2.15 -4.44
N SER A 147 15.09 1.35 -4.91
CA SER A 147 14.16 1.75 -5.96
C SER A 147 13.42 3.04 -5.60
N SER A 148 13.25 3.94 -6.58
CA SER A 148 12.51 5.17 -6.37
C SER A 148 11.01 4.92 -6.23
N ALA A 149 10.31 5.78 -5.47
CA ALA A 149 8.85 5.72 -5.34
C ALA A 149 8.14 5.74 -6.70
N ALA A 150 8.63 6.57 -7.64
CA ALA A 150 8.08 6.65 -9.00
C ALA A 150 8.23 5.34 -9.78
N THR A 151 9.40 4.68 -9.68
CA THR A 151 9.65 3.37 -10.32
C THR A 151 8.70 2.32 -9.76
N VAL A 152 8.58 2.23 -8.43
CA VAL A 152 7.71 1.28 -7.74
C VAL A 152 6.24 1.49 -8.12
N ALA A 153 5.77 2.73 -8.08
CA ALA A 153 4.39 3.06 -8.44
C ALA A 153 4.07 2.73 -9.90
N THR A 154 4.99 3.09 -10.82
CA THR A 154 4.79 2.86 -12.26
C THR A 154 4.85 1.37 -12.58
N TYR A 155 5.71 0.59 -11.91
CA TYR A 155 5.74 -0.86 -12.08
C TYR A 155 4.43 -1.52 -11.62
N ALA A 156 3.88 -1.11 -10.50
CA ALA A 156 2.56 -1.59 -10.04
C ALA A 156 1.43 -1.23 -11.03
N GLN A 157 1.46 -0.01 -11.58
CA GLN A 157 0.46 0.43 -12.55
C GLN A 157 0.52 -0.36 -13.85
N THR A 158 1.73 -0.60 -14.39
CA THR A 158 1.89 -1.44 -15.61
C THR A 158 1.50 -2.89 -15.34
N THR A 159 1.83 -3.45 -14.17
CA THR A 159 1.39 -4.78 -13.75
C THR A 159 -0.14 -4.88 -13.76
N ASN A 160 -0.83 -3.91 -13.16
CA ASN A 160 -2.29 -3.87 -13.14
C ASN A 160 -2.90 -3.70 -14.56
N GLN A 161 -2.25 -2.94 -15.43
CA GLN A 161 -2.71 -2.78 -16.81
C GLN A 161 -2.57 -4.08 -17.61
N LEU A 162 -1.44 -4.77 -17.50
CA LEU A 162 -1.24 -6.07 -18.15
C LEU A 162 -2.21 -7.13 -17.61
N PHE A 163 -2.51 -7.11 -16.32
CA PHE A 163 -3.53 -7.97 -15.74
C PHE A 163 -4.92 -7.71 -16.35
N LYS A 164 -5.34 -6.45 -16.44
CA LYS A 164 -6.61 -6.07 -17.07
C LYS A 164 -6.70 -6.45 -18.54
N ASN A 165 -5.57 -6.50 -19.23
CA ASN A 165 -5.47 -6.99 -20.61
C ASN A 165 -5.51 -8.53 -20.69
N GLY A 166 -5.49 -9.26 -19.57
CA GLY A 166 -5.42 -10.72 -19.53
C GLY A 166 -4.03 -11.31 -19.82
N GLU A 167 -2.98 -10.48 -19.73
CA GLU A 167 -1.60 -10.88 -20.03
C GLU A 167 -0.84 -11.40 -18.78
N LEU A 168 -1.36 -11.16 -17.58
CA LEU A 168 -0.81 -11.66 -16.32
C LEU A 168 -1.88 -12.44 -15.53
N SER A 169 -1.45 -13.48 -14.82
CA SER A 169 -2.29 -14.21 -13.88
C SER A 169 -2.43 -13.46 -12.53
N ASN A 170 -3.44 -13.84 -11.74
CA ASN A 170 -3.64 -13.33 -10.39
C ASN A 170 -2.39 -13.50 -9.53
N GLU A 171 -1.80 -14.70 -9.54
CA GLU A 171 -0.60 -15.00 -8.76
C GLU A 171 0.60 -14.13 -9.18
N ALA A 172 0.77 -13.88 -10.49
CA ALA A 172 1.85 -13.01 -10.98
C ALA A 172 1.70 -11.59 -10.44
N VAL A 173 0.49 -11.04 -10.49
CA VAL A 173 0.18 -9.72 -9.94
C VAL A 173 0.45 -9.67 -8.43
N ILE A 174 -0.03 -10.68 -7.69
CA ILE A 174 0.16 -10.75 -6.23
C ILE A 174 1.64 -10.78 -5.88
N ARG A 175 2.46 -11.61 -6.56
CA ARG A 175 3.92 -11.65 -6.33
C ARG A 175 4.58 -10.29 -6.51
N VAL A 176 4.24 -9.59 -7.58
CA VAL A 176 4.75 -8.23 -7.84
C VAL A 176 4.32 -7.28 -6.73
N LEU A 177 3.03 -7.22 -6.40
CA LEU A 177 2.52 -6.31 -5.38
C LEU A 177 3.14 -6.58 -4.01
N VAL A 178 3.28 -7.85 -3.60
CA VAL A 178 3.93 -8.25 -2.35
C VAL A 178 5.39 -7.80 -2.31
N LYS A 179 6.15 -7.98 -3.41
CA LYS A 179 7.54 -7.51 -3.54
C LYS A 179 7.60 -5.98 -3.40
N LEU A 180 6.73 -5.26 -4.10
CA LEU A 180 6.72 -3.79 -4.07
C LEU A 180 6.29 -3.22 -2.72
N MET A 181 5.32 -3.85 -2.05
CA MET A 181 4.91 -3.44 -0.71
C MET A 181 6.03 -3.60 0.31
N ASN A 182 6.86 -4.66 0.20
CA ASN A 182 8.05 -4.82 1.05
C ASN A 182 9.03 -3.65 0.89
N ILE A 183 9.30 -3.22 -0.34
CA ILE A 183 10.18 -2.08 -0.60
C ILE A 183 9.61 -0.81 0.06
N VAL A 184 8.33 -0.56 -0.16
CA VAL A 184 7.65 0.63 0.39
C VAL A 184 7.63 0.62 1.92
N GLU A 185 7.33 -0.51 2.55
CA GLU A 185 7.30 -0.64 4.01
C GLU A 185 8.67 -0.40 4.63
N LYS A 186 9.72 -1.00 4.10
CA LYS A 186 11.10 -0.78 4.58
C LYS A 186 11.54 0.68 4.43
N ARG A 187 11.18 1.33 3.32
CA ARG A 187 11.47 2.76 3.13
C ARG A 187 10.72 3.63 4.13
N LEU A 188 9.45 3.35 4.39
CA LEU A 188 8.64 4.11 5.35
C LEU A 188 9.02 3.83 6.82
N VAL A 189 9.65 2.70 7.12
CA VAL A 189 10.28 2.49 8.45
C VAL A 189 11.48 3.42 8.64
N ALA A 190 12.29 3.60 7.58
CA ALA A 190 13.45 4.50 7.64
C ALA A 190 13.05 5.99 7.57
N GLU A 191 12.06 6.33 6.75
CA GLU A 191 11.60 7.70 6.49
C GLU A 191 10.04 7.74 6.49
N PRO A 192 9.38 7.79 7.68
CA PRO A 192 7.92 7.63 7.80
C PRO A 192 7.09 8.70 7.08
N GLU A 193 7.64 9.90 6.87
CA GLU A 193 6.95 11.03 6.27
C GLU A 193 7.29 11.25 4.79
N GLU A 194 8.00 10.31 4.15
CA GLU A 194 8.36 10.44 2.73
C GLU A 194 7.12 10.35 1.84
N LYS A 195 6.68 11.51 1.36
CA LYS A 195 5.42 11.68 0.60
C LYS A 195 5.32 10.77 -0.62
N GLY A 196 6.43 10.58 -1.34
CA GLY A 196 6.48 9.73 -2.53
C GLY A 196 6.09 8.28 -2.21
N PHE A 197 6.66 7.71 -1.14
CA PHE A 197 6.35 6.35 -0.71
C PHE A 197 4.99 6.23 -0.02
N LEU A 198 4.51 7.24 0.68
CA LEU A 198 3.15 7.26 1.20
C LEU A 198 2.11 7.20 0.07
N MET A 199 2.30 7.98 -1.00
CA MET A 199 1.44 7.92 -2.19
C MET A 199 1.54 6.57 -2.90
N THR A 200 2.75 6.01 -3.01
CA THR A 200 2.97 4.70 -3.61
C THR A 200 2.29 3.60 -2.80
N LYS A 201 2.35 3.63 -1.47
CA LYS A 201 1.62 2.71 -0.58
C LYS A 201 0.12 2.74 -0.86
N ASN A 202 -0.46 3.92 -1.01
CA ASN A 202 -1.88 4.06 -1.34
C ASN A 202 -2.21 3.49 -2.73
N THR A 203 -1.34 3.70 -3.72
CA THR A 203 -1.49 3.12 -5.07
C THR A 203 -1.47 1.59 -5.02
N LEU A 204 -0.49 1.00 -4.33
CA LEU A 204 -0.39 -0.46 -4.17
C LEU A 204 -1.63 -1.04 -3.48
N ASN A 205 -2.07 -0.41 -2.38
CA ASN A 205 -3.28 -0.82 -1.67
C ASN A 205 -4.54 -0.75 -2.57
N THR A 206 -4.66 0.32 -3.38
CA THR A 206 -5.78 0.48 -4.30
C THR A 206 -5.78 -0.62 -5.37
N ILE A 207 -4.61 -0.93 -5.94
CA ILE A 207 -4.49 -2.02 -6.92
C ILE A 207 -4.81 -3.37 -6.27
N LEU A 208 -4.26 -3.64 -5.10
CA LEU A 208 -4.50 -4.88 -4.36
C LEU A 208 -5.99 -5.12 -4.10
N LEU A 209 -6.73 -4.09 -3.66
CA LEU A 209 -8.13 -4.21 -3.28
C LEU A 209 -9.10 -4.17 -4.48
N ASN A 210 -8.76 -3.45 -5.56
CA ASN A 210 -9.71 -3.12 -6.62
C ASN A 210 -9.38 -3.75 -7.99
N SER A 211 -8.23 -4.42 -8.14
CA SER A 211 -7.86 -5.03 -9.44
C SER A 211 -8.68 -6.26 -9.80
N GLY A 212 -9.22 -6.95 -8.80
CA GLY A 212 -9.82 -8.29 -8.96
C GLY A 212 -8.79 -9.43 -9.01
N ALA A 213 -7.49 -9.12 -8.89
CA ALA A 213 -6.43 -10.13 -8.84
C ALA A 213 -6.29 -10.80 -7.46
N SER A 214 -6.79 -10.17 -6.42
CA SER A 214 -6.54 -10.55 -5.01
C SER A 214 -7.66 -11.43 -4.45
N ASP A 215 -7.97 -12.53 -5.13
CA ASP A 215 -8.83 -13.56 -4.54
C ASP A 215 -8.04 -14.42 -3.52
N CYS A 216 -8.77 -14.98 -2.54
CA CYS A 216 -8.16 -15.76 -1.46
C CYS A 216 -7.35 -16.96 -1.97
N GLN A 217 -7.82 -17.63 -3.02
CA GLN A 217 -7.15 -18.83 -3.55
C GLN A 217 -5.77 -18.49 -4.10
N SER A 218 -5.70 -17.44 -4.92
CA SER A 218 -4.44 -16.99 -5.55
C SER A 218 -3.44 -16.48 -4.52
N ILE A 219 -3.90 -15.73 -3.52
CA ILE A 219 -3.04 -15.22 -2.43
C ILE A 219 -2.50 -16.36 -1.57
N ILE A 220 -3.37 -17.26 -1.14
CA ILE A 220 -2.98 -18.41 -0.33
C ILE A 220 -1.93 -19.22 -1.08
N LYS A 221 -2.13 -19.53 -2.35
CA LYS A 221 -1.19 -20.27 -3.17
C LYS A 221 0.19 -19.62 -3.23
N VAL A 222 0.26 -18.29 -3.42
CA VAL A 222 1.55 -17.56 -3.44
C VAL A 222 2.29 -17.68 -2.11
N PHE A 223 1.60 -17.53 -0.99
CA PHE A 223 2.25 -17.60 0.32
C PHE A 223 2.51 -19.02 0.82
N GLU A 224 1.71 -20.02 0.42
CA GLU A 224 1.98 -21.42 0.74
C GLU A 224 3.30 -21.92 0.15
N GLU A 225 3.67 -21.45 -1.05
CA GLU A 225 4.96 -21.78 -1.67
C GLU A 225 6.15 -21.24 -0.86
N GLU A 226 5.97 -20.13 -0.15
CA GLU A 226 6.99 -19.50 0.69
C GLU A 226 6.99 -20.01 2.14
N TYR A 227 5.89 -20.63 2.60
CA TYR A 227 5.66 -20.98 4.00
C TYR A 227 6.77 -21.87 4.59
N ALA A 228 7.16 -22.92 3.90
CA ALA A 228 8.17 -23.87 4.41
C ALA A 228 9.53 -23.20 4.76
N GLN A 229 9.87 -22.11 4.08
CA GLN A 229 11.11 -21.37 4.30
C GLN A 229 10.97 -20.23 5.31
N ASN A 230 9.74 -19.79 5.59
CA ASN A 230 9.49 -18.57 6.34
C ASN A 230 8.61 -18.73 7.60
N HIS A 231 8.13 -19.95 7.91
CA HIS A 231 7.21 -20.18 9.03
C HIS A 231 7.81 -19.84 10.42
N GLN A 232 9.11 -19.65 10.54
CA GLN A 232 9.76 -19.14 11.76
C GLN A 232 10.21 -17.68 11.65
N ASN A 233 9.94 -17.03 10.51
CA ASN A 233 10.29 -15.63 10.30
C ASN A 233 9.11 -14.75 10.75
N LYS A 234 9.29 -14.08 11.89
CA LYS A 234 8.29 -13.19 12.49
C LYS A 234 7.75 -12.13 11.51
N GLU A 235 8.64 -11.44 10.80
CA GLU A 235 8.24 -10.37 9.88
C GLU A 235 7.39 -10.91 8.72
N TRP A 236 7.75 -12.07 8.20
CA TRP A 236 6.99 -12.75 7.17
C TRP A 236 5.61 -13.20 7.69
N LEU A 237 5.55 -13.81 8.88
CA LEU A 237 4.28 -14.24 9.50
C LEU A 237 3.35 -13.05 9.77
N MET A 238 3.87 -11.95 10.32
CA MET A 238 3.10 -10.71 10.52
C MET A 238 2.52 -10.19 9.22
N LYS A 239 3.32 -10.17 8.18
CA LYS A 239 2.93 -9.71 6.86
C LYS A 239 1.82 -10.58 6.26
N VAL A 240 2.02 -11.89 6.22
CA VAL A 240 1.04 -12.83 5.63
C VAL A 240 -0.27 -12.78 6.38
N SER A 241 -0.24 -12.83 7.73
CA SER A 241 -1.46 -12.71 8.56
C SER A 241 -2.19 -11.39 8.30
N SER A 242 -1.46 -10.27 8.20
CA SER A 242 -2.06 -8.97 7.91
C SER A 242 -2.67 -8.88 6.50
N PHE A 243 -2.04 -9.50 5.50
CA PHE A 243 -2.59 -9.57 4.15
C PHE A 243 -3.88 -10.39 4.10
N LEU A 244 -3.86 -11.57 4.70
CA LEU A 244 -5.02 -12.47 4.71
C LEU A 244 -6.19 -11.86 5.49
N GLU A 245 -5.92 -11.18 6.61
CA GLU A 245 -6.93 -10.43 7.35
C GLU A 245 -7.55 -9.32 6.51
N LYS A 246 -6.72 -8.48 5.89
CA LYS A 246 -7.14 -7.33 5.08
C LYS A 246 -8.01 -7.73 3.89
N LEU A 247 -7.78 -8.90 3.32
CA LEU A 247 -8.50 -9.45 2.18
C LEU A 247 -9.62 -10.41 2.61
N GLU A 248 -9.94 -10.44 3.88
CA GLU A 248 -11.00 -11.27 4.48
C GLU A 248 -10.81 -12.78 4.24
N CYS A 249 -9.55 -13.22 4.00
CA CYS A 249 -9.20 -14.65 3.82
C CYS A 249 -8.93 -15.38 5.15
N THR A 250 -9.66 -14.99 6.19
CA THR A 250 -9.42 -15.42 7.59
C THR A 250 -9.85 -16.85 7.91
N GLU A 251 -10.58 -17.50 7.02
CA GLU A 251 -11.00 -18.91 7.17
C GLU A 251 -9.95 -19.90 6.61
N SER A 252 -8.88 -19.40 5.97
CA SER A 252 -7.85 -20.25 5.37
C SER A 252 -6.97 -20.93 6.41
N ASP A 253 -6.56 -22.17 6.14
CA ASP A 253 -5.59 -22.90 6.96
C ASP A 253 -4.27 -22.14 7.09
N LEU A 254 -3.86 -21.41 6.06
CA LEU A 254 -2.66 -20.60 6.08
C LEU A 254 -2.77 -19.46 7.10
N PHE A 255 -3.93 -18.76 7.15
CA PHE A 255 -4.16 -17.71 8.14
C PHE A 255 -4.10 -18.24 9.56
N VAL A 256 -4.73 -19.40 9.80
CA VAL A 256 -4.69 -20.06 11.11
C VAL A 256 -3.26 -20.38 11.51
N LYS A 257 -2.51 -21.10 10.66
CA LYS A 257 -1.13 -21.51 10.93
C LYS A 257 -0.20 -20.32 11.18
N THR A 258 -0.22 -19.34 10.28
CA THR A 258 0.65 -18.17 10.41
C THR A 258 0.34 -17.33 11.63
N THR A 259 -0.92 -17.23 12.01
CA THR A 259 -1.34 -16.50 13.22
C THR A 259 -0.96 -17.23 14.50
N GLU A 260 -1.16 -18.56 14.57
CA GLU A 260 -0.78 -19.38 15.72
C GLU A 260 0.73 -19.34 15.95
N GLU A 261 1.52 -19.54 14.89
CA GLU A 261 2.99 -19.48 14.97
C GLU A 261 3.49 -18.08 15.38
N LEU A 262 2.92 -17.02 14.80
CA LEU A 262 3.24 -15.65 15.16
C LEU A 262 2.94 -15.36 16.63
N HIS A 263 1.81 -15.84 17.14
CA HIS A 263 1.42 -15.63 18.53
C HIS A 263 2.32 -16.39 19.51
N ILE A 264 2.81 -17.57 19.12
CA ILE A 264 3.78 -18.35 19.91
C ILE A 264 5.14 -17.66 19.94
N LEU A 265 5.61 -17.13 18.80
CA LEU A 265 6.90 -16.46 18.70
C LEU A 265 6.91 -15.13 19.45
N GLU A 266 5.85 -14.34 19.27
CA GLU A 266 5.71 -13.03 19.89
C GLU A 266 4.23 -12.66 20.05
N PRO A 267 3.65 -12.87 21.22
CA PRO A 267 2.31 -12.41 21.51
C PRO A 267 2.16 -10.90 21.33
N SER A 268 1.25 -10.49 20.48
CA SER A 268 0.97 -9.08 20.19
C SER A 268 -0.54 -8.84 20.13
N ASN A 269 -0.96 -7.57 20.18
CA ASN A 269 -2.37 -7.22 20.00
C ASN A 269 -2.91 -7.72 18.65
N ILE A 270 -2.09 -7.70 17.61
CA ILE A 270 -2.47 -8.14 16.26
C ILE A 270 -2.65 -9.65 16.23
N SER A 271 -1.66 -10.43 16.69
CA SER A 271 -1.76 -11.89 16.68
C SER A 271 -2.89 -12.39 17.60
N ALA A 272 -3.07 -11.78 18.76
CA ALA A 272 -4.18 -12.11 19.66
C ALA A 272 -5.54 -11.77 19.02
N ARG A 273 -5.69 -10.59 18.39
CA ARG A 273 -6.93 -10.22 17.70
C ARG A 273 -7.26 -11.19 16.56
N ASN A 274 -6.26 -11.59 15.78
CA ASN A 274 -6.44 -12.54 14.69
C ASN A 274 -6.86 -13.92 15.20
N LEU A 275 -6.33 -14.39 16.33
CA LEU A 275 -6.83 -15.59 16.99
C LEU A 275 -8.28 -15.42 17.44
N GLY A 276 -8.65 -14.26 17.96
CA GLY A 276 -10.04 -13.92 18.25
C GLY A 276 -10.95 -14.05 17.03
N ILE A 277 -10.51 -13.54 15.87
CA ILE A 277 -11.23 -13.67 14.59
C ILE A 277 -11.39 -15.14 14.19
N ILE A 278 -10.31 -15.93 14.25
CA ILE A 278 -10.31 -17.37 13.92
C ILE A 278 -11.32 -18.12 14.80
N TYR A 279 -11.25 -17.94 16.13
CA TYR A 279 -12.14 -18.64 17.03
C TYR A 279 -13.59 -18.14 16.95
N LYS A 280 -13.82 -16.88 16.61
CA LYS A 280 -15.14 -16.34 16.28
C LYS A 280 -15.71 -17.02 15.03
N GLY A 281 -14.94 -17.20 13.97
CA GLY A 281 -15.35 -17.91 12.76
C GLY A 281 -15.67 -19.40 13.01
N LYS A 282 -14.97 -20.02 13.97
CA LYS A 282 -15.25 -21.40 14.44
C LYS A 282 -16.38 -21.48 15.47
N GLU A 283 -17.09 -20.38 15.73
CA GLU A 283 -18.14 -20.24 16.75
C GLU A 283 -17.68 -20.64 18.18
N ASN A 284 -16.38 -20.66 18.42
CA ASN A 284 -15.82 -20.87 19.75
C ASN A 284 -15.75 -19.54 20.50
N TRP A 285 -16.91 -19.08 20.96
CA TRP A 285 -17.10 -17.76 21.55
C TRP A 285 -16.24 -17.51 22.80
N ASP A 286 -16.01 -18.54 23.63
CA ASP A 286 -15.21 -18.40 24.86
C ASP A 286 -13.75 -18.15 24.54
N LYS A 287 -13.16 -18.90 23.60
CA LYS A 287 -11.80 -18.62 23.13
C LYS A 287 -11.69 -17.30 22.38
N ALA A 288 -12.71 -16.95 21.58
CA ALA A 288 -12.73 -15.65 20.93
C ALA A 288 -12.68 -14.49 21.94
N LEU A 289 -13.49 -14.57 23.03
CA LEU A 289 -13.45 -13.60 24.12
C LEU A 289 -12.09 -13.57 24.80
N GLU A 290 -11.49 -14.71 25.10
CA GLU A 290 -10.17 -14.80 25.71
C GLU A 290 -9.12 -14.06 24.89
N PHE A 291 -9.03 -14.36 23.59
CA PHE A 291 -8.03 -13.76 22.72
C PHE A 291 -8.28 -12.27 22.44
N TYR A 292 -9.53 -11.83 22.32
CA TYR A 292 -9.82 -10.39 22.21
C TYR A 292 -9.48 -9.63 23.51
N LEU A 293 -9.65 -10.24 24.69
CA LEU A 293 -9.18 -9.66 25.96
C LEU A 293 -7.65 -9.57 26.02
N GLN A 294 -6.95 -10.60 25.55
CA GLN A 294 -5.48 -10.52 25.41
C GLN A 294 -5.09 -9.39 24.44
N ALA A 295 -5.79 -9.24 23.32
CA ALA A 295 -5.55 -8.17 22.36
C ALA A 295 -5.74 -6.78 22.99
N VAL A 296 -6.79 -6.56 23.81
CA VAL A 296 -6.97 -5.32 24.56
C VAL A 296 -5.79 -5.05 25.49
N ASN A 297 -5.34 -6.04 26.25
CA ASN A 297 -4.25 -5.92 27.20
C ASN A 297 -2.89 -5.63 26.53
N LEU A 298 -2.66 -6.22 25.35
CA LEU A 298 -1.45 -6.03 24.56
C LEU A 298 -1.47 -4.77 23.69
N SER A 299 -2.60 -4.11 23.55
CA SER A 299 -2.72 -2.88 22.75
C SER A 299 -2.06 -1.70 23.47
N SER A 300 -1.18 -0.99 22.77
CA SER A 300 -0.52 0.24 23.27
C SER A 300 -1.29 1.52 22.96
N ASP A 301 -2.13 1.52 21.91
CA ASP A 301 -2.87 2.68 21.46
C ASP A 301 -4.38 2.53 21.68
N SER A 302 -5.09 3.68 21.77
CA SER A 302 -6.52 3.72 22.03
C SER A 302 -7.37 3.21 20.87
N ILE A 303 -6.91 3.37 19.63
CA ILE A 303 -7.66 2.93 18.44
C ILE A 303 -7.74 1.40 18.41
N SER A 304 -6.60 0.72 18.57
CA SER A 304 -6.53 -0.74 18.66
C SER A 304 -7.35 -1.27 19.83
N LYS A 305 -7.26 -0.64 21.00
CA LYS A 305 -8.11 -0.99 22.17
C LYS A 305 -9.60 -0.87 21.85
N GLY A 306 -9.99 0.21 21.18
CA GLY A 306 -11.38 0.44 20.80
C GLY A 306 -11.91 -0.62 19.85
N LEU A 307 -11.12 -1.02 18.84
CA LEU A 307 -11.47 -2.09 17.91
C LEU A 307 -11.66 -3.42 18.64
N ASN A 308 -10.73 -3.79 19.52
CA ASN A 308 -10.81 -5.04 20.28
C ASN A 308 -12.00 -5.07 21.25
N TYR A 309 -12.32 -3.94 21.90
CA TYR A 309 -13.54 -3.84 22.72
C TYR A 309 -14.82 -3.98 21.89
N TYR A 310 -14.84 -3.46 20.68
CA TYR A 310 -15.97 -3.65 19.78
C TYR A 310 -16.13 -5.12 19.36
N ASP A 311 -15.04 -5.80 19.03
CA ASP A 311 -15.05 -7.24 18.75
C ASP A 311 -15.54 -8.06 19.98
N LEU A 312 -15.11 -7.71 21.20
CA LEU A 312 -15.63 -8.30 22.45
C LEU A 312 -17.14 -8.08 22.62
N ALA A 313 -17.64 -6.90 22.28
CA ALA A 313 -19.06 -6.60 22.34
C ALA A 313 -19.86 -7.45 21.35
N ILE A 314 -19.37 -7.65 20.13
CA ILE A 314 -19.98 -8.53 19.13
C ILE A 314 -20.05 -9.96 19.62
N VAL A 315 -18.94 -10.52 20.13
CA VAL A 315 -18.90 -11.89 20.61
C VAL A 315 -19.82 -12.10 21.82
N SER A 316 -19.84 -11.11 22.74
CA SER A 316 -20.76 -11.14 23.89
C SER A 316 -22.23 -11.11 23.47
N LEU A 317 -22.57 -10.36 22.39
CA LEU A 317 -23.92 -10.37 21.80
C LEU A 317 -24.29 -11.75 21.26
N GLN A 318 -23.37 -12.48 20.60
CA GLN A 318 -23.64 -13.82 20.11
C GLN A 318 -23.93 -14.81 21.25
N GLN A 319 -23.30 -14.60 22.39
CA GLN A 319 -23.59 -15.38 23.62
C GLN A 319 -24.83 -14.90 24.39
N ASN A 320 -25.58 -13.91 23.89
CA ASN A 320 -26.69 -13.24 24.56
C ASN A 320 -26.33 -12.62 25.93
N LYS A 321 -25.03 -12.28 26.13
CA LYS A 321 -24.53 -11.58 27.32
C LYS A 321 -24.71 -10.06 27.14
N PHE A 322 -25.99 -9.61 27.06
CA PHE A 322 -26.35 -8.25 26.60
C PHE A 322 -25.72 -7.11 27.45
N SER A 323 -25.75 -7.23 28.78
CA SER A 323 -25.15 -6.22 29.66
C SER A 323 -23.63 -6.12 29.45
N GLN A 324 -22.95 -7.25 29.28
CA GLN A 324 -21.51 -7.30 29.05
C GLN A 324 -21.17 -6.72 27.66
N ALA A 325 -21.93 -7.10 26.62
CA ALA A 325 -21.80 -6.58 25.28
C ALA A 325 -21.92 -5.05 25.27
N ARG A 326 -22.92 -4.48 25.96
CA ARG A 326 -23.10 -3.04 26.12
C ARG A 326 -21.91 -2.39 26.80
N SER A 327 -21.41 -2.99 27.88
CA SER A 327 -20.24 -2.47 28.60
C SER A 327 -19.01 -2.38 27.67
N TYR A 328 -18.72 -3.42 26.93
CA TYR A 328 -17.63 -3.40 25.94
C TYR A 328 -17.86 -2.38 24.82
N ALA A 329 -19.10 -2.22 24.34
CA ALA A 329 -19.41 -1.21 23.32
C ALA A 329 -19.14 0.22 23.85
N TYR A 330 -19.45 0.51 25.12
CA TYR A 330 -19.12 1.79 25.74
C TYR A 330 -17.61 1.98 25.95
N GLU A 331 -16.85 0.94 26.31
CA GLU A 331 -15.39 1.04 26.32
C GLU A 331 -14.83 1.31 24.93
N ALA A 332 -15.39 0.71 23.87
CA ALA A 332 -15.01 1.02 22.49
C ALA A 332 -15.24 2.50 22.15
N ILE A 333 -16.40 3.06 22.53
CA ILE A 333 -16.73 4.49 22.35
C ILE A 333 -15.74 5.38 23.09
N LYS A 334 -15.40 5.03 24.32
CA LYS A 334 -14.44 5.79 25.14
C LYS A 334 -13.05 5.82 24.50
N MET A 335 -12.61 4.72 23.89
CA MET A 335 -11.33 4.64 23.19
C MET A 335 -11.35 5.36 21.85
N LYS A 336 -12.51 5.41 21.16
CA LYS A 336 -12.69 6.02 19.84
C LYS A 336 -14.01 6.82 19.80
N PRO A 337 -14.04 8.09 20.30
CA PRO A 337 -15.28 8.84 20.58
C PRO A 337 -16.18 9.12 19.37
N ASN A 338 -15.60 9.30 18.16
CA ASN A 338 -16.36 9.64 16.95
C ASN A 338 -16.68 8.41 16.08
N TRP A 339 -16.88 7.28 16.69
CA TRP A 339 -17.14 6.01 16.00
C TRP A 339 -18.60 5.57 16.19
N GLY A 340 -19.38 5.51 15.12
CA GLY A 340 -20.83 5.23 15.17
C GLY A 340 -21.18 3.76 15.35
N LEU A 341 -20.35 2.81 14.86
CA LEU A 341 -20.68 1.38 14.90
C LEU A 341 -21.00 0.83 16.30
N PRO A 342 -20.29 1.20 17.39
CA PRO A 342 -20.66 0.76 18.72
C PRO A 342 -22.05 1.23 19.17
N TYR A 343 -22.48 2.42 18.75
CA TYR A 343 -23.85 2.88 19.03
C TYR A 343 -24.90 2.09 18.26
N ILE A 344 -24.63 1.73 16.99
CA ILE A 344 -25.49 0.84 16.22
C ILE A 344 -25.61 -0.51 16.94
N LEU A 345 -24.49 -1.08 17.40
CA LEU A 345 -24.47 -2.33 18.15
C LEU A 345 -25.30 -2.24 19.43
N ILE A 346 -25.21 -1.14 20.20
CA ILE A 346 -26.02 -0.95 21.41
C ILE A 346 -27.52 -0.93 21.06
N GLY A 347 -27.92 -0.26 19.99
CA GLY A 347 -29.30 -0.30 19.51
C GLY A 347 -29.74 -1.74 19.17
N ASP A 348 -28.90 -2.49 18.47
CA ASP A 348 -29.17 -3.90 18.12
C ASP A 348 -29.28 -4.80 19.36
N LEU A 349 -28.44 -4.57 20.40
CA LEU A 349 -28.55 -5.25 21.69
C LEU A 349 -29.93 -5.07 22.33
N TYR A 350 -30.45 -3.83 22.32
CA TYR A 350 -31.77 -3.54 22.89
C TYR A 350 -32.89 -4.25 22.11
N ILE A 351 -32.83 -4.21 20.79
CA ILE A 351 -33.80 -4.92 19.95
C ILE A 351 -33.75 -6.43 20.19
N LYS A 352 -32.53 -7.03 20.14
CA LYS A 352 -32.36 -8.47 20.28
C LYS A 352 -32.77 -9.01 21.67
N SER A 353 -32.73 -8.15 22.68
CA SER A 353 -33.09 -8.47 24.06
C SER A 353 -34.49 -8.02 24.45
N SER A 354 -35.32 -7.60 23.53
CA SER A 354 -36.68 -7.07 23.83
C SER A 354 -37.54 -8.01 24.64
N ASP A 355 -37.47 -9.31 24.35
CA ASP A 355 -38.23 -10.34 25.06
C ASP A 355 -37.89 -10.44 26.56
N LEU A 356 -36.69 -10.07 26.96
CA LEU A 356 -36.28 -10.03 28.37
C LEU A 356 -36.93 -8.92 29.16
N CYS A 357 -37.53 -7.95 28.48
CA CYS A 357 -38.11 -6.75 29.06
C CYS A 357 -39.62 -6.65 28.86
N ASN A 358 -40.31 -7.78 28.59
CA ASN A 358 -41.77 -7.82 28.41
C ASN A 358 -42.59 -7.43 29.65
N SER A 359 -41.95 -7.36 30.82
CA SER A 359 -42.57 -6.91 32.08
C SER A 359 -42.62 -5.38 32.24
N LEU A 360 -42.08 -4.62 31.31
CA LEU A 360 -42.21 -3.16 31.31
C LEU A 360 -43.65 -2.73 31.09
N GLU A 361 -44.05 -1.60 31.69
CA GLU A 361 -45.37 -0.99 31.48
C GLU A 361 -45.62 -0.71 29.99
N ILE A 362 -44.60 -0.23 29.29
CA ILE A 362 -44.60 -0.01 27.84
C ILE A 362 -43.47 -0.84 27.23
N PRO A 363 -43.70 -2.13 26.91
CA PRO A 363 -42.61 -2.98 26.36
C PRO A 363 -42.01 -2.42 25.07
N ALA A 364 -42.82 -1.79 24.21
CA ALA A 364 -42.35 -1.17 22.98
C ALA A 364 -41.50 0.09 23.19
N ALA A 365 -41.33 0.61 24.39
CA ALA A 365 -40.42 1.72 24.70
C ALA A 365 -38.95 1.39 24.43
N ILE A 366 -38.60 0.09 24.33
CA ILE A 366 -37.30 -0.40 23.93
C ILE A 366 -36.91 0.13 22.53
N TYR A 367 -37.87 0.24 21.62
CA TYR A 367 -37.62 0.79 20.29
C TYR A 367 -37.23 2.28 20.32
N TRP A 368 -37.70 3.06 21.30
CA TRP A 368 -37.27 4.45 21.45
C TRP A 368 -35.80 4.56 21.78
N VAL A 369 -35.31 3.83 22.79
CA VAL A 369 -33.89 3.87 23.17
C VAL A 369 -32.99 3.27 22.10
N ALA A 370 -33.45 2.26 21.36
CA ALA A 370 -32.69 1.70 20.25
C ALA A 370 -32.56 2.73 19.12
N VAL A 371 -33.63 3.42 18.75
CA VAL A 371 -33.62 4.47 17.74
C VAL A 371 -32.75 5.66 18.19
N ASP A 372 -32.73 6.03 19.47
CA ASP A 372 -31.84 7.04 20.00
C ASP A 372 -30.35 6.68 19.75
N LYS A 373 -29.99 5.40 19.90
CA LYS A 373 -28.62 4.95 19.60
C LYS A 373 -28.29 5.06 18.12
N TYR A 374 -29.20 4.68 17.23
CA TYR A 374 -29.00 4.83 15.78
C TYR A 374 -28.90 6.30 15.37
N GLN A 375 -29.74 7.18 15.93
CA GLN A 375 -29.65 8.62 15.71
C GLN A 375 -28.31 9.18 16.18
N LYS A 376 -27.82 8.71 17.35
CA LYS A 376 -26.49 9.12 17.87
C LYS A 376 -25.38 8.66 16.92
N ALA A 377 -25.41 7.40 16.44
CA ALA A 377 -24.44 6.89 15.46
C ALA A 377 -24.38 7.77 14.21
N ARG A 378 -25.53 8.07 13.62
CA ARG A 378 -25.68 8.94 12.44
C ARG A 378 -25.10 10.35 12.67
N ALA A 379 -25.33 10.89 13.85
CA ALA A 379 -24.93 12.26 14.17
C ALA A 379 -23.41 12.44 14.32
N ILE A 380 -22.71 11.39 14.74
CA ILE A 380 -21.27 11.48 15.05
C ILE A 380 -20.37 10.86 13.98
N ASP A 381 -20.90 9.98 13.14
CA ASP A 381 -20.14 9.22 12.16
C ASP A 381 -20.88 9.14 10.83
N ALA A 382 -20.42 9.92 9.86
CA ALA A 382 -21.02 9.97 8.54
C ALA A 382 -20.99 8.61 7.81
N THR A 383 -20.01 7.74 8.13
CA THR A 383 -19.89 6.40 7.51
C THR A 383 -21.01 5.46 7.93
N CYS A 384 -21.68 5.74 9.05
CA CYS A 384 -22.81 4.96 9.56
C CYS A 384 -24.18 5.48 9.10
N THR A 385 -24.25 6.56 8.32
CA THR A 385 -25.49 7.28 8.02
C THR A 385 -26.53 6.38 7.34
N GLU A 386 -26.14 5.63 6.34
CA GLU A 386 -27.03 4.76 5.58
C GLU A 386 -27.65 3.67 6.46
N GLU A 387 -26.79 2.93 7.17
CA GLU A 387 -27.22 1.85 8.06
C GLU A 387 -28.07 2.37 9.22
N ALA A 388 -27.68 3.48 9.83
CA ALA A 388 -28.45 4.11 10.89
C ALA A 388 -29.84 4.55 10.39
N ASN A 389 -29.95 5.19 9.22
CA ASN A 389 -31.23 5.59 8.64
C ASN A 389 -32.12 4.38 8.33
N ARG A 390 -31.57 3.32 7.78
CA ARG A 390 -32.28 2.06 7.53
C ARG A 390 -32.88 1.51 8.82
N LYS A 391 -32.07 1.42 9.90
CA LYS A 391 -32.53 0.91 11.20
C LYS A 391 -33.55 1.86 11.85
N ILE A 392 -33.35 3.17 11.81
CA ILE A 392 -34.32 4.14 12.30
C ILE A 392 -35.68 3.94 11.59
N GLY A 393 -35.67 3.83 10.25
CA GLY A 393 -36.92 3.65 9.48
C GLY A 393 -37.62 2.34 9.86
N ILE A 394 -36.90 1.24 10.02
CA ILE A 394 -37.48 -0.05 10.43
C ILE A 394 -38.09 0.03 11.83
N TYR A 395 -37.32 0.48 12.82
CA TYR A 395 -37.68 0.33 14.22
C TYR A 395 -38.59 1.47 14.73
N SER A 396 -38.65 2.62 14.07
CA SER A 396 -39.67 3.63 14.39
C SER A 396 -41.11 3.16 14.10
N ALA A 397 -41.27 2.22 13.18
CA ALA A 397 -42.60 1.64 12.89
C ALA A 397 -43.13 0.74 14.05
N TYR A 398 -42.29 0.39 15.00
CA TYR A 398 -42.63 -0.40 16.19
C TYR A 398 -42.86 0.46 17.44
N PHE A 399 -42.87 1.78 17.29
CA PHE A 399 -43.19 2.67 18.43
C PHE A 399 -44.58 2.37 18.95
N PRO A 400 -44.79 2.47 20.27
CA PRO A 400 -46.13 2.29 20.84
C PRO A 400 -47.06 3.35 20.31
N ASN A 401 -48.31 2.98 20.06
CA ASN A 401 -49.33 3.94 19.64
C ASN A 401 -49.72 4.89 20.79
N GLN A 402 -50.29 6.03 20.44
CA GLN A 402 -50.67 7.08 21.37
C GLN A 402 -51.62 6.58 22.47
N GLU A 403 -52.62 5.71 22.14
CA GLU A 403 -53.58 5.18 23.10
C GLU A 403 -52.92 4.35 24.18
N ASN A 404 -52.00 3.47 23.80
CA ASN A 404 -51.27 2.62 24.73
C ASN A 404 -50.41 3.43 25.70
N VAL A 405 -49.77 4.49 25.23
CA VAL A 405 -48.90 5.35 26.04
C VAL A 405 -49.70 6.26 26.96
N PHE A 406 -50.85 6.80 26.48
CA PHE A 406 -51.76 7.63 27.26
C PHE A 406 -52.37 6.86 28.44
N PHE A 407 -52.63 5.56 28.28
CA PHE A 407 -53.12 4.71 29.37
C PHE A 407 -52.24 4.77 30.62
N TYR A 408 -50.93 4.98 30.44
CA TYR A 408 -49.95 5.13 31.52
C TYR A 408 -49.68 6.60 31.87
N ASN A 409 -50.49 7.56 31.44
CA ASN A 409 -50.32 9.00 31.69
C ASN A 409 -49.05 9.62 31.10
N TYR A 410 -48.54 9.11 30.00
CA TYR A 410 -47.46 9.73 29.27
C TYR A 410 -47.96 10.41 28.00
N PHE A 411 -47.32 11.55 27.67
CA PHE A 411 -47.59 12.36 26.50
C PHE A 411 -46.33 12.46 25.64
N GLU A 412 -46.50 12.79 24.36
CA GLU A 412 -45.38 13.01 23.45
C GLU A 412 -44.38 14.01 24.02
N GLY A 413 -43.08 13.66 23.91
CA GLY A 413 -42.00 14.46 24.47
C GLY A 413 -41.71 14.27 25.97
N ASN A 414 -42.62 13.58 26.71
CA ASN A 414 -42.30 13.26 28.11
C ASN A 414 -41.02 12.40 28.24
N SER A 415 -40.33 12.61 29.34
CA SER A 415 -39.22 11.74 29.71
C SER A 415 -39.71 10.37 30.20
N TYR A 416 -39.20 9.28 29.66
CA TYR A 416 -39.55 7.92 30.06
C TYR A 416 -38.25 7.11 30.38
N ASN A 417 -38.21 6.50 31.55
CA ASN A 417 -37.09 5.59 31.89
C ASN A 417 -37.46 4.17 31.46
N VAL A 418 -36.72 3.66 30.48
CA VAL A 418 -36.83 2.26 30.07
C VAL A 418 -36.07 1.42 31.08
N GLY A 419 -36.79 0.82 32.00
CA GLY A 419 -36.24 -0.03 33.06
C GLY A 419 -35.55 -1.29 32.55
N CYS A 420 -35.80 -2.42 33.22
CA CYS A 420 -35.17 -3.69 32.90
C CYS A 420 -33.63 -3.59 33.01
N TRP A 421 -32.90 -4.42 32.27
CA TRP A 421 -31.42 -4.34 32.23
C TRP A 421 -30.91 -3.09 31.47
N ILE A 422 -31.78 -2.46 30.67
CA ILE A 422 -31.44 -1.30 29.82
C ILE A 422 -31.21 -0.07 30.69
N ASN A 423 -32.17 0.28 31.54
CA ASN A 423 -32.13 1.38 32.48
C ASN A 423 -31.61 2.71 31.87
N GLU A 424 -32.23 3.13 30.77
CA GLU A 424 -31.90 4.38 30.06
C GLU A 424 -33.14 5.25 29.89
N THR A 425 -32.91 6.56 29.88
CA THR A 425 -33.97 7.55 29.71
C THR A 425 -34.08 7.97 28.23
N THR A 426 -35.30 8.07 27.74
CA THR A 426 -35.66 8.49 26.38
C THR A 426 -36.86 9.43 26.40
N SER A 427 -37.26 9.91 25.23
CA SER A 427 -38.46 10.68 25.05
C SER A 427 -39.56 9.83 24.44
N VAL A 428 -40.79 10.02 24.94
CA VAL A 428 -42.01 9.42 24.37
C VAL A 428 -42.25 9.89 22.93
N ARG A 429 -42.48 8.94 22.01
CA ARG A 429 -42.75 9.17 20.56
C ARG A 429 -43.76 8.16 20.06
N PHE A 430 -44.46 8.54 18.96
CA PHE A 430 -45.49 7.69 18.33
C PHE A 430 -45.14 7.38 16.88
#